data_adc457dbaa27ee9d333c9d62cb5bf155
#
_entry.id   adc457dbaa27ee9d333c9d62cb5bf155
#
_cell.length_a   1.000
_cell.length_b   1.000
_cell.length_c   1.000
_cell.angle_alpha   90.00
_cell.angle_beta   90.00
_cell.angle_gamma   90.00
#
_symmetry.space_group_name_H-M   'P 1'
#
loop_
_entity.id
_entity.type
_entity.pdbx_description
1 polymer ?
#
loop_
_entity_poly.entity_id
_entity_poly.type
_entity_poly.pdbx_seq_one_letter_code
_entity_poly.pdbx_strand_id
1 'polypeptide(L)'
;MSATEPAAKKSRFLLTDWNPNDESKWDSKLAWRTLWITTYSLILAFCVWFLPSAIAPKLTALGFHLDKSQLYWLTALPGLAAGILRLVYMFLPPLIGTRKLVGITSLLCVIPMLGWFYVVQDKTTPYWVLLTLAFMCGIGGGAFSGYMPSTGYFFPKRLAGTALGLQGGIGNIGMSVILLVGPVLMGFGLFGLTWLAPQQQVAGDHVGESIWVYNAAIFFVPWCILAAILAFIWLRDVPVKANLKQQLDIFSNPNTWYMTILYVMTFGLFSGFSAVFALLINNQFGDQSTLNLGVKGATYAFLGPLIGSLIRMSWGIFCDRMGGAIWTFISAVGMTITLGGIAWVLTNPTGKTDFNIFLGLMLAMFLFSGFGNAGTFKQMPMIMPARQAGGAIGFTAAIASLGPFLVGVALSAISAPVFFAGCAIFCALCSVLCWIMYARKNAPFPG
;
A
#
# COMPACT_ATOMS: atom_id res chain seq x y z
N MET A 1 -46.16 30.56 20.11
CA MET A 1 -45.07 31.02 19.27
C MET A 1 -44.15 29.83 19.03
N SER A 2 -44.33 29.15 17.91
CA SER A 2 -43.47 28.02 17.47
C SER A 2 -42.19 28.62 16.86
N ALA A 3 -41.05 28.38 17.52
CA ALA A 3 -39.76 28.75 16.95
C ALA A 3 -39.45 27.81 15.79
N THR A 4 -39.55 28.33 14.56
CA THR A 4 -39.05 27.66 13.36
C THR A 4 -37.53 27.54 13.47
N GLU A 5 -37.03 26.32 13.66
CA GLU A 5 -35.59 26.01 13.47
C GLU A 5 -35.11 26.55 12.11
N PRO A 6 -33.99 27.29 12.06
CA PRO A 6 -33.47 27.77 10.81
C PRO A 6 -33.07 26.59 9.91
N ALA A 7 -33.70 26.49 8.75
CA ALA A 7 -33.37 25.49 7.74
C ALA A 7 -31.88 25.56 7.41
N ALA A 8 -31.12 24.56 7.85
CA ALA A 8 -29.70 24.44 7.58
C ALA A 8 -29.48 24.55 6.06
N LYS A 9 -28.71 25.55 5.60
CA LYS A 9 -28.36 25.74 4.19
C LYS A 9 -27.83 24.42 3.62
N LYS A 10 -28.63 23.74 2.79
CA LYS A 10 -28.23 22.51 2.10
C LYS A 10 -26.97 22.81 1.31
N SER A 11 -25.85 22.21 1.70
CA SER A 11 -24.59 22.34 0.97
C SER A 11 -24.79 21.88 -0.47
N ARG A 12 -24.41 22.70 -1.47
CA ARG A 12 -24.50 22.34 -2.91
C ARG A 12 -23.71 21.07 -3.28
N PHE A 13 -22.89 20.59 -2.36
CA PHE A 13 -22.05 19.40 -2.54
C PHE A 13 -22.69 18.12 -1.97
N LEU A 14 -23.76 18.22 -1.21
CA LEU A 14 -24.46 17.08 -0.60
C LEU A 14 -25.57 16.56 -1.55
N LEU A 15 -25.50 15.27 -1.89
CA LEU A 15 -26.46 14.58 -2.72
C LEU A 15 -27.61 14.05 -1.85
N THR A 16 -28.68 14.81 -1.69
CA THR A 16 -29.79 14.46 -0.75
C THR A 16 -30.70 13.35 -1.27
N ASP A 17 -30.80 13.17 -2.60
CA ASP A 17 -31.66 12.17 -3.25
C ASP A 17 -30.81 11.17 -4.08
N TRP A 18 -29.75 10.65 -3.44
CA TRP A 18 -28.83 9.70 -4.08
C TRP A 18 -29.16 8.27 -3.65
N ASN A 19 -29.48 7.42 -4.63
CA ASN A 19 -29.59 5.98 -4.43
C ASN A 19 -28.96 5.26 -5.63
N PRO A 20 -27.75 4.68 -5.49
CA PRO A 20 -27.08 4.04 -6.61
C PRO A 20 -27.76 2.77 -7.12
N ASN A 21 -28.67 2.17 -6.35
CA ASN A 21 -29.42 0.98 -6.77
C ASN A 21 -30.75 1.32 -7.50
N ASP A 22 -31.10 2.59 -7.58
CA ASP A 22 -32.25 3.10 -8.32
C ASP A 22 -31.75 3.79 -9.60
N GLU A 23 -32.05 3.20 -10.77
CA GLU A 23 -31.54 3.70 -12.06
C GLU A 23 -32.02 5.12 -12.37
N SER A 24 -33.19 5.53 -11.85
CA SER A 24 -33.70 6.89 -12.02
C SER A 24 -32.95 7.95 -11.22
N LYS A 25 -32.22 7.54 -10.18
CA LYS A 25 -31.47 8.41 -9.23
C LYS A 25 -29.97 8.28 -9.36
N TRP A 26 -29.48 7.31 -10.15
CA TRP A 26 -28.06 7.05 -10.31
C TRP A 26 -27.47 7.79 -11.49
N ASP A 27 -26.53 8.69 -11.22
CA ASP A 27 -25.72 9.35 -12.26
C ASP A 27 -24.41 8.60 -12.46
N SER A 28 -24.30 7.84 -13.54
CA SER A 28 -23.13 7.07 -13.93
C SER A 28 -21.90 7.96 -14.14
N LYS A 29 -22.06 9.15 -14.76
CA LYS A 29 -20.93 10.08 -15.01
C LYS A 29 -20.34 10.58 -13.71
N LEU A 30 -21.19 10.91 -12.75
CA LEU A 30 -20.74 11.33 -11.41
C LEU A 30 -20.01 10.20 -10.69
N ALA A 31 -20.53 8.96 -10.73
CA ALA A 31 -19.93 7.79 -10.10
C ALA A 31 -18.52 7.51 -10.67
N TRP A 32 -18.39 7.42 -11.99
CA TRP A 32 -17.11 7.18 -12.64
C TRP A 32 -16.10 8.33 -12.44
N ARG A 33 -16.57 9.58 -12.49
CA ARG A 33 -15.71 10.72 -12.16
C ARG A 33 -15.19 10.64 -10.72
N THR A 34 -16.04 10.28 -9.78
CA THR A 34 -15.64 10.06 -8.38
C THR A 34 -14.59 8.97 -8.28
N LEU A 35 -14.81 7.82 -8.95
CA LEU A 35 -13.82 6.74 -9.01
C LEU A 35 -12.45 7.23 -9.50
N TRP A 36 -12.40 7.94 -10.62
CA TRP A 36 -11.13 8.34 -11.21
C TRP A 36 -10.38 9.38 -10.36
N ILE A 37 -11.08 10.35 -9.76
CA ILE A 37 -10.46 11.33 -8.86
C ILE A 37 -9.94 10.65 -7.60
N THR A 38 -10.72 9.76 -6.98
CA THR A 38 -10.29 9.05 -5.77
C THR A 38 -9.17 8.05 -6.06
N THR A 39 -9.16 7.42 -7.24
CA THR A 39 -8.08 6.53 -7.67
C THR A 39 -6.78 7.29 -7.93
N TYR A 40 -6.85 8.43 -8.64
CA TYR A 40 -5.71 9.32 -8.83
C TYR A 40 -5.12 9.77 -7.49
N SER A 41 -5.97 10.22 -6.57
CA SER A 41 -5.54 10.61 -5.22
C SER A 41 -4.93 9.43 -4.45
N LEU A 42 -5.43 8.20 -4.66
CA LEU A 42 -4.91 7.00 -4.00
C LEU A 42 -3.54 6.58 -4.54
N ILE A 43 -3.28 6.72 -5.85
CA ILE A 43 -1.94 6.51 -6.43
C ILE A 43 -0.93 7.42 -5.76
N LEU A 44 -1.23 8.72 -5.66
CA LEU A 44 -0.35 9.71 -5.03
C LEU A 44 -0.17 9.43 -3.53
N ALA A 45 -1.24 9.07 -2.84
CA ALA A 45 -1.16 8.68 -1.44
C ALA A 45 -0.20 7.49 -1.24
N PHE A 46 -0.21 6.51 -2.13
CA PHE A 46 0.71 5.37 -2.07
C PHE A 46 2.14 5.74 -2.49
N CYS A 47 2.32 6.71 -3.37
CA CYS A 47 3.65 7.29 -3.61
C CYS A 47 4.22 7.91 -2.32
N VAL A 48 3.41 8.64 -1.56
CA VAL A 48 3.83 9.19 -0.26
C VAL A 48 4.13 8.09 0.74
N TRP A 49 3.27 7.08 0.83
CA TRP A 49 3.46 5.94 1.75
C TRP A 49 4.79 5.24 1.54
N PHE A 50 5.22 5.06 0.28
CA PHE A 50 6.45 4.36 -0.09
C PHE A 50 7.64 5.30 -0.37
N LEU A 51 7.49 6.62 -0.17
CA LEU A 51 8.58 7.58 -0.35
C LEU A 51 9.84 7.23 0.47
N PRO A 52 9.75 6.86 1.77
CA PRO A 52 10.92 6.45 2.53
C PRO A 52 11.63 5.22 1.94
N SER A 53 10.90 4.29 1.33
CA SER A 53 11.45 3.10 0.67
C SER A 53 12.27 3.44 -0.59
N ALA A 54 11.94 4.53 -1.28
CA ALA A 54 12.71 5.03 -2.41
C ALA A 54 13.96 5.82 -1.96
N ILE A 55 13.87 6.57 -0.86
CA ILE A 55 14.93 7.46 -0.35
C ILE A 55 15.96 6.71 0.50
N ALA A 56 15.52 5.82 1.40
CA ALA A 56 16.40 5.17 2.37
C ALA A 56 17.65 4.50 1.76
N PRO A 57 17.56 3.80 0.60
CA PRO A 57 18.74 3.20 -0.04
C PRO A 57 19.82 4.20 -0.49
N LYS A 58 19.51 5.49 -0.51
CA LYS A 58 20.42 6.56 -0.96
C LYS A 58 21.03 7.37 0.19
N LEU A 59 20.50 7.26 1.40
CA LEU A 59 20.94 8.11 2.53
C LEU A 59 22.40 7.88 2.91
N THR A 60 22.87 6.64 2.93
CA THR A 60 24.29 6.33 3.21
C THR A 60 25.23 6.91 2.14
N ALA A 61 24.83 6.88 0.87
CA ALA A 61 25.59 7.49 -0.21
C ALA A 61 25.69 9.02 -0.07
N LEU A 62 24.71 9.67 0.55
CA LEU A 62 24.73 11.09 0.88
C LEU A 62 25.57 11.45 2.13
N GLY A 63 26.06 10.46 2.87
CA GLY A 63 26.82 10.65 4.09
C GLY A 63 26.02 10.67 5.39
N PHE A 64 24.78 10.19 5.36
CA PHE A 64 24.06 9.89 6.59
C PHE A 64 24.67 8.64 7.23
N HIS A 65 25.12 8.75 8.48
CA HIS A 65 25.70 7.65 9.23
C HIS A 65 24.60 6.76 9.83
N LEU A 66 23.93 5.98 8.97
CA LEU A 66 22.84 5.08 9.34
C LEU A 66 23.29 3.63 9.13
N ASP A 67 23.06 2.81 10.16
CA ASP A 67 23.27 1.37 10.04
C ASP A 67 22.11 0.66 9.30
N LYS A 68 22.31 -0.62 9.01
CA LYS A 68 21.32 -1.46 8.31
C LYS A 68 19.98 -1.49 9.03
N SER A 69 19.98 -1.61 10.36
CA SER A 69 18.76 -1.65 11.16
C SER A 69 17.99 -0.34 11.05
N GLN A 70 18.69 0.79 11.15
CA GLN A 70 18.10 2.12 11.04
C GLN A 70 17.44 2.36 9.68
N LEU A 71 18.05 1.90 8.58
CA LEU A 71 17.45 2.00 7.25
C LEU A 71 16.16 1.16 7.12
N TYR A 72 16.15 -0.04 7.71
CA TYR A 72 14.90 -0.86 7.73
C TYR A 72 13.81 -0.21 8.58
N TRP A 73 14.14 0.43 9.70
CA TRP A 73 13.15 1.16 10.50
C TRP A 73 12.53 2.33 9.73
N LEU A 74 13.30 3.06 8.91
CA LEU A 74 12.77 4.13 8.06
C LEU A 74 11.74 3.61 7.06
N THR A 75 11.94 2.42 6.50
CA THR A 75 10.97 1.81 5.56
C THR A 75 9.80 1.13 6.28
N ALA A 76 9.97 0.77 7.55
CA ALA A 76 8.97 0.10 8.37
C ALA A 76 7.90 1.05 8.93
N LEU A 77 8.32 2.21 9.48
CA LEU A 77 7.42 3.12 10.20
C LEU A 77 6.21 3.62 9.41
N PRO A 78 6.29 3.88 8.09
CA PRO A 78 5.11 4.20 7.31
C PRO A 78 4.02 3.12 7.38
N GLY A 79 4.41 1.84 7.51
CA GLY A 79 3.48 0.72 7.67
C GLY A 79 2.76 0.74 9.01
N LEU A 80 3.46 1.04 10.10
CA LEU A 80 2.85 1.19 11.42
C LEU A 80 1.81 2.31 11.41
N ALA A 81 2.19 3.48 10.93
CA ALA A 81 1.27 4.62 10.84
C ALA A 81 0.08 4.34 9.93
N ALA A 82 0.30 3.65 8.79
CA ALA A 82 -0.77 3.25 7.89
C ALA A 82 -1.78 2.32 8.58
N GLY A 83 -1.30 1.32 9.34
CA GLY A 83 -2.17 0.42 10.10
C GLY A 83 -3.06 1.15 11.09
N ILE A 84 -2.47 2.01 11.91
CA ILE A 84 -3.19 2.84 12.88
C ILE A 84 -4.19 3.76 12.17
N LEU A 85 -3.74 4.47 11.15
CA LEU A 85 -4.58 5.44 10.44
C LEU A 85 -5.71 4.78 9.65
N ARG A 86 -5.54 3.56 9.13
CA ARG A 86 -6.66 2.82 8.49
C ARG A 86 -7.81 2.57 9.43
N LEU A 87 -7.53 2.28 10.72
CA LEU A 87 -8.58 2.15 11.74
C LEU A 87 -9.33 3.47 11.97
N VAL A 88 -8.67 4.60 11.82
CA VAL A 88 -9.32 5.93 11.90
C VAL A 88 -10.08 6.23 10.61
N TYR A 89 -9.43 6.05 9.47
CA TYR A 89 -9.96 6.41 8.16
C TYR A 89 -11.22 5.61 7.77
N MET A 90 -11.38 4.37 8.26
CA MET A 90 -12.59 3.59 7.98
C MET A 90 -13.88 4.25 8.52
N PHE A 91 -13.76 5.12 9.54
CA PHE A 91 -14.90 5.83 10.14
C PHE A 91 -15.10 7.25 9.57
N LEU A 92 -14.13 7.81 8.84
CA LEU A 92 -14.20 9.19 8.36
C LEU A 92 -15.21 9.42 7.22
N PRO A 93 -15.42 8.50 6.25
CA PRO A 93 -16.33 8.75 5.12
C PRO A 93 -17.74 9.22 5.53
N PRO A 94 -18.43 8.56 6.48
CA PRO A 94 -19.74 9.01 6.90
C PRO A 94 -19.73 10.28 7.77
N LEU A 95 -18.58 10.63 8.38
CA LEU A 95 -18.46 11.79 9.27
C LEU A 95 -18.17 13.08 8.53
N ILE A 96 -17.23 13.07 7.60
CA ILE A 96 -16.76 14.29 6.92
C ILE A 96 -17.07 14.33 5.42
N GLY A 97 -17.57 13.22 4.85
CA GLY A 97 -17.91 13.08 3.44
C GLY A 97 -16.70 12.82 2.54
N THR A 98 -16.97 12.31 1.34
CA THR A 98 -15.94 11.93 0.35
C THR A 98 -15.08 13.12 -0.08
N ARG A 99 -15.70 14.26 -0.36
CA ARG A 99 -15.05 15.46 -0.87
C ARG A 99 -13.98 15.99 0.09
N LYS A 100 -14.37 16.20 1.34
CA LYS A 100 -13.45 16.72 2.38
C LYS A 100 -12.38 15.68 2.72
N LEU A 101 -12.76 14.41 2.85
CA LEU A 101 -11.83 13.34 3.16
C LEU A 101 -10.69 13.27 2.15
N VAL A 102 -11.01 13.21 0.86
CA VAL A 102 -10.00 13.09 -0.21
C VAL A 102 -9.17 14.37 -0.31
N GLY A 103 -9.82 15.56 -0.29
CA GLY A 103 -9.12 16.83 -0.41
C GLY A 103 -8.15 17.11 0.75
N ILE A 104 -8.60 16.92 1.99
CA ILE A 104 -7.76 17.12 3.19
C ILE A 104 -6.61 16.12 3.23
N THR A 105 -6.87 14.84 2.96
CA THR A 105 -5.81 13.83 2.95
C THR A 105 -4.75 14.12 1.90
N SER A 106 -5.15 14.55 0.69
CA SER A 106 -4.20 14.94 -0.35
C SER A 106 -3.31 16.12 0.06
N LEU A 107 -3.85 17.10 0.80
CA LEU A 107 -3.05 18.20 1.37
C LEU A 107 -2.14 17.72 2.50
N LEU A 108 -2.63 16.83 3.38
CA LEU A 108 -1.81 16.27 4.46
C LEU A 108 -0.62 15.47 3.93
N CYS A 109 -0.74 14.83 2.76
CA CYS A 109 0.36 14.14 2.09
C CYS A 109 1.51 15.09 1.68
N VAL A 110 1.22 16.38 1.46
CA VAL A 110 2.25 17.38 1.12
C VAL A 110 3.23 17.61 2.26
N ILE A 111 2.76 17.52 3.52
CA ILE A 111 3.58 17.82 4.69
C ILE A 111 4.83 16.93 4.79
N PRO A 112 4.72 15.59 4.84
CA PRO A 112 5.90 14.73 4.88
C PRO A 112 6.78 14.86 3.62
N MET A 113 6.20 15.13 2.44
CA MET A 113 6.98 15.33 1.22
C MET A 113 7.87 16.57 1.32
N LEU A 114 7.33 17.70 1.78
CA LEU A 114 8.13 18.91 2.02
C LEU A 114 9.16 18.66 3.14
N GLY A 115 8.80 17.91 4.17
CA GLY A 115 9.74 17.51 5.22
C GLY A 115 10.93 16.74 4.64
N TRP A 116 10.68 15.69 3.86
CA TRP A 116 11.74 14.91 3.20
C TRP A 116 12.57 15.75 2.22
N PHE A 117 11.95 16.67 1.48
CA PHE A 117 12.67 17.62 0.61
C PHE A 117 13.73 18.40 1.36
N TYR A 118 13.43 18.91 2.57
CA TYR A 118 14.39 19.68 3.36
C TYR A 118 15.43 18.81 4.04
N VAL A 119 15.03 17.74 4.73
CA VAL A 119 15.92 16.98 5.60
C VAL A 119 16.99 16.18 4.86
N VAL A 120 16.72 15.73 3.63
CA VAL A 120 17.73 14.99 2.85
C VAL A 120 18.87 15.88 2.35
N GLN A 121 18.74 17.20 2.44
CA GLN A 121 19.76 18.17 2.04
C GLN A 121 20.79 18.43 3.15
N ASP A 122 20.47 18.06 4.39
CA ASP A 122 21.34 18.22 5.54
C ASP A 122 21.62 16.85 6.18
N LYS A 123 22.84 16.34 5.94
CA LYS A 123 23.30 15.05 6.51
C LYS A 123 23.46 15.05 8.04
N THR A 124 23.38 16.22 8.69
CA THR A 124 23.40 16.36 10.15
C THR A 124 22.01 16.22 10.77
N THR A 125 20.97 16.07 9.95
CA THR A 125 19.58 15.85 10.42
C THR A 125 19.53 14.69 11.39
N PRO A 126 19.01 14.89 12.62
CA PRO A 126 18.91 13.83 13.62
C PRO A 126 18.00 12.67 13.13
N TYR A 127 18.40 11.45 13.47
CA TYR A 127 17.68 10.25 13.04
C TYR A 127 16.19 10.24 13.44
N TRP A 128 15.85 10.75 14.64
CA TRP A 128 14.45 10.84 15.08
C TRP A 128 13.58 11.72 14.18
N VAL A 129 14.14 12.74 13.51
CA VAL A 129 13.43 13.58 12.54
C VAL A 129 13.07 12.75 11.31
N LEU A 130 14.04 11.96 10.80
CA LEU A 130 13.81 11.04 9.68
C LEU A 130 12.71 10.01 10.02
N LEU A 131 12.75 9.43 11.23
CA LEU A 131 11.73 8.51 11.72
C LEU A 131 10.34 9.17 11.79
N THR A 132 10.27 10.40 12.29
CA THR A 132 9.00 11.16 12.37
C THR A 132 8.42 11.38 10.98
N LEU A 133 9.22 11.83 10.02
CA LEU A 133 8.77 12.03 8.64
C LEU A 133 8.38 10.72 7.96
N ALA A 134 9.12 9.63 8.21
CA ALA A 134 8.76 8.30 7.73
C ALA A 134 7.40 7.86 8.29
N PHE A 135 7.17 8.04 9.60
CA PHE A 135 5.87 7.77 10.22
C PHE A 135 4.74 8.60 9.58
N MET A 136 4.96 9.90 9.36
CA MET A 136 3.98 10.78 8.71
C MET A 136 3.63 10.34 7.29
N CYS A 137 4.53 9.70 6.55
CA CYS A 137 4.23 9.13 5.23
C CYS A 137 3.15 8.05 5.27
N GLY A 138 2.90 7.44 6.44
CA GLY A 138 1.80 6.49 6.64
C GLY A 138 0.39 7.07 6.43
N ILE A 139 0.23 8.40 6.41
CA ILE A 139 -1.02 9.07 6.01
C ILE A 139 -1.48 8.54 4.64
N GLY A 140 -0.56 8.40 3.69
CA GLY A 140 -0.84 7.86 2.37
C GLY A 140 -1.40 6.43 2.41
N GLY A 141 -0.81 5.57 3.25
CA GLY A 141 -1.31 4.19 3.44
C GLY A 141 -2.68 4.12 4.12
N GLY A 142 -2.94 5.06 5.06
CA GLY A 142 -4.23 5.22 5.75
C GLY A 142 -5.38 5.55 4.80
N ALA A 143 -5.12 6.36 3.78
CA ALA A 143 -6.11 6.84 2.80
C ALA A 143 -6.95 5.73 2.16
N PHE A 144 -6.39 4.55 1.95
CA PHE A 144 -7.10 3.40 1.34
C PHE A 144 -8.42 3.08 2.05
N SER A 145 -8.43 3.00 3.38
CA SER A 145 -9.62 2.63 4.15
C SER A 145 -10.70 3.72 4.18
N GLY A 146 -10.36 4.94 3.82
CA GLY A 146 -11.33 6.01 3.63
C GLY A 146 -11.82 6.12 2.19
N TYR A 147 -10.92 6.02 1.20
CA TYR A 147 -11.24 6.24 -0.21
C TYR A 147 -12.06 5.10 -0.81
N MET A 148 -11.76 3.85 -0.45
CA MET A 148 -12.49 2.69 -0.98
C MET A 148 -13.99 2.71 -0.60
N PRO A 149 -14.38 2.83 0.69
CA PRO A 149 -15.79 2.94 1.06
C PRO A 149 -16.45 4.19 0.47
N SER A 150 -15.75 5.33 0.47
CA SER A 150 -16.24 6.57 -0.12
C SER A 150 -16.66 6.40 -1.58
N THR A 151 -15.81 5.73 -2.38
CA THR A 151 -16.12 5.43 -3.78
C THR A 151 -17.29 4.45 -3.89
N GLY A 152 -17.33 3.43 -3.03
CA GLY A 152 -18.39 2.42 -2.99
C GLY A 152 -19.79 3.00 -2.86
N TYR A 153 -19.96 4.13 -2.15
CA TYR A 153 -21.26 4.80 -2.00
C TYR A 153 -21.85 5.33 -3.32
N PHE A 154 -21.04 5.48 -4.36
CA PHE A 154 -21.45 6.00 -5.67
C PHE A 154 -21.85 4.91 -6.66
N PHE A 155 -21.59 3.63 -6.37
CA PHE A 155 -21.84 2.55 -7.31
C PHE A 155 -22.95 1.62 -6.88
N PRO A 156 -23.81 1.16 -7.84
CA PRO A 156 -24.79 0.12 -7.58
C PRO A 156 -24.10 -1.20 -7.28
N LYS A 157 -24.76 -2.09 -6.52
CA LYS A 157 -24.20 -3.39 -6.10
C LYS A 157 -23.60 -4.20 -7.26
N ARG A 158 -24.23 -4.15 -8.45
CA ARG A 158 -23.76 -4.84 -9.67
C ARG A 158 -22.39 -4.37 -10.18
N LEU A 159 -22.00 -3.11 -9.92
CA LEU A 159 -20.76 -2.50 -10.39
C LEU A 159 -19.74 -2.22 -9.26
N ALA A 160 -20.18 -2.29 -8.01
CA ALA A 160 -19.34 -1.94 -6.87
C ALA A 160 -18.04 -2.78 -6.80
N GLY A 161 -18.14 -4.10 -7.06
CA GLY A 161 -16.97 -4.98 -7.10
C GLY A 161 -15.94 -4.57 -8.17
N THR A 162 -16.41 -4.26 -9.37
CA THR A 162 -15.57 -3.78 -10.48
C THR A 162 -14.92 -2.44 -10.15
N ALA A 163 -15.69 -1.48 -9.65
CA ALA A 163 -15.21 -0.15 -9.30
C ALA A 163 -14.13 -0.21 -8.20
N LEU A 164 -14.39 -0.93 -7.12
CA LEU A 164 -13.45 -1.07 -6.01
C LEU A 164 -12.23 -1.93 -6.38
N GLY A 165 -12.41 -2.94 -7.24
CA GLY A 165 -11.32 -3.73 -7.80
C GLY A 165 -10.37 -2.87 -8.63
N LEU A 166 -10.89 -2.03 -9.51
CA LEU A 166 -10.13 -1.06 -10.30
C LEU A 166 -9.40 -0.06 -9.39
N GLN A 167 -10.12 0.57 -8.45
CA GLN A 167 -9.52 1.53 -7.53
C GLN A 167 -8.41 0.91 -6.70
N GLY A 168 -8.63 -0.27 -6.11
CA GLY A 168 -7.64 -0.94 -5.27
C GLY A 168 -6.43 -1.45 -6.06
N GLY A 169 -6.65 -1.98 -7.28
CA GLY A 169 -5.57 -2.44 -8.15
C GLY A 169 -4.72 -1.29 -8.69
N ILE A 170 -5.35 -0.30 -9.31
CA ILE A 170 -4.67 0.88 -9.88
C ILE A 170 -4.02 1.71 -8.76
N GLY A 171 -4.69 1.89 -7.61
CA GLY A 171 -4.12 2.60 -6.46
C GLY A 171 -2.80 1.98 -5.97
N ASN A 172 -2.71 0.64 -5.94
CA ASN A 172 -1.49 -0.06 -5.55
C ASN A 172 -0.31 0.20 -6.49
N ILE A 173 -0.55 0.57 -7.76
CA ILE A 173 0.52 0.94 -8.70
C ILE A 173 1.33 2.14 -8.18
N GLY A 174 0.75 2.98 -7.32
CA GLY A 174 1.47 4.09 -6.67
C GLY A 174 2.77 3.65 -5.97
N MET A 175 2.81 2.45 -5.39
CA MET A 175 4.04 1.89 -4.81
C MET A 175 5.13 1.70 -5.87
N SER A 176 4.76 1.16 -7.04
CA SER A 176 5.71 0.98 -8.15
C SER A 176 6.11 2.31 -8.77
N VAL A 177 5.18 3.27 -8.85
CA VAL A 177 5.46 4.61 -9.41
C VAL A 177 6.57 5.29 -8.62
N ILE A 178 6.47 5.35 -7.29
CA ILE A 178 7.53 6.00 -6.49
C ILE A 178 8.85 5.23 -6.52
N LEU A 179 8.81 3.90 -6.52
CA LEU A 179 10.02 3.06 -6.57
C LEU A 179 10.72 3.06 -7.93
N LEU A 180 10.02 3.39 -9.02
CA LEU A 180 10.58 3.57 -10.36
C LEU A 180 10.95 5.03 -10.61
N VAL A 181 9.96 5.92 -10.47
CA VAL A 181 10.10 7.34 -10.83
C VAL A 181 11.01 8.07 -9.85
N GLY A 182 10.93 7.73 -8.55
CA GLY A 182 11.78 8.34 -7.51
C GLY A 182 13.28 8.25 -7.84
N PRO A 183 13.86 7.06 -7.98
CA PRO A 183 15.28 6.90 -8.36
C PRO A 183 15.64 7.56 -9.70
N VAL A 184 14.76 7.54 -10.68
CA VAL A 184 14.97 8.24 -11.97
C VAL A 184 15.07 9.74 -11.76
N LEU A 185 14.16 10.33 -11.00
CA LEU A 185 14.16 11.76 -10.69
C LEU A 185 15.39 12.21 -9.87
N MET A 186 15.96 11.30 -9.07
CA MET A 186 17.19 11.57 -8.32
C MET A 186 18.43 11.70 -9.22
N GLY A 187 18.37 11.21 -10.47
CA GLY A 187 19.50 11.19 -11.40
C GLY A 187 19.72 12.51 -12.16
N PHE A 188 18.84 13.50 -12.07
CA PHE A 188 18.97 14.77 -12.81
C PHE A 188 18.28 15.93 -12.12
N GLY A 189 18.73 17.17 -12.45
CA GLY A 189 18.12 18.42 -11.97
C GLY A 189 16.73 18.62 -12.57
N LEU A 190 15.70 18.79 -11.74
CA LEU A 190 14.34 19.07 -12.18
C LEU A 190 14.17 20.51 -12.62
N PHE A 191 13.45 20.70 -13.74
CA PHE A 191 12.97 22.00 -14.25
C PHE A 191 14.04 23.06 -14.48
N GLY A 192 15.32 22.69 -14.60
CA GLY A 192 16.41 23.67 -14.77
C GLY A 192 16.56 24.64 -13.60
N LEU A 193 16.06 24.27 -12.41
CA LEU A 193 16.12 25.08 -11.20
C LEU A 193 17.58 25.15 -10.68
N THR A 194 18.32 26.16 -11.12
CA THR A 194 19.73 26.36 -10.76
C THR A 194 19.96 26.67 -9.28
N TRP A 195 18.91 27.05 -8.55
CA TRP A 195 18.97 27.31 -7.11
C TRP A 195 18.92 26.04 -6.25
N LEU A 196 18.61 24.87 -6.83
CA LEU A 196 18.66 23.57 -6.17
C LEU A 196 19.93 22.83 -6.61
N ALA A 197 21.01 23.04 -5.85
CA ALA A 197 22.30 22.42 -6.12
C ALA A 197 22.22 20.89 -5.99
N PRO A 198 22.97 20.14 -6.82
CA PRO A 198 23.10 18.70 -6.64
C PRO A 198 23.78 18.37 -5.30
N GLN A 199 23.38 17.25 -4.73
CA GLN A 199 24.07 16.64 -3.59
C GLN A 199 25.22 15.81 -4.14
N GLN A 200 26.36 15.79 -3.46
CA GLN A 200 27.50 14.95 -3.84
C GLN A 200 27.43 13.63 -3.10
N GLN A 201 27.57 12.53 -3.81
CA GLN A 201 27.71 11.22 -3.20
C GLN A 201 29.09 11.11 -2.52
N VAL A 202 29.11 10.76 -1.24
CA VAL A 202 30.34 10.68 -0.43
C VAL A 202 30.72 9.25 -0.06
N ALA A 203 29.89 8.26 -0.41
CA ALA A 203 30.12 6.84 -0.16
C ALA A 203 29.56 5.97 -1.29
N GLY A 204 30.05 4.73 -1.42
CA GLY A 204 29.69 3.79 -2.48
C GLY A 204 30.52 3.98 -3.75
N ASP A 205 30.15 3.32 -4.84
CA ASP A 205 30.92 3.30 -6.11
C ASP A 205 30.84 4.61 -6.92
N HIS A 206 29.95 5.52 -6.53
CA HIS A 206 29.66 6.78 -7.23
C HIS A 206 30.11 8.02 -6.44
N VAL A 207 31.20 7.90 -5.65
CA VAL A 207 31.74 9.03 -4.90
C VAL A 207 32.10 10.16 -5.85
N GLY A 208 31.64 11.39 -5.54
CA GLY A 208 31.84 12.58 -6.36
C GLY A 208 30.80 12.77 -7.46
N GLU A 209 29.91 11.81 -7.72
CA GLU A 209 28.80 12.00 -8.66
C GLU A 209 27.67 12.80 -8.03
N SER A 210 27.06 13.64 -8.86
CA SER A 210 25.92 14.48 -8.47
C SER A 210 24.62 13.67 -8.42
N ILE A 211 23.82 13.89 -7.37
CA ILE A 211 22.51 13.27 -7.20
C ILE A 211 21.52 14.29 -6.60
N TRP A 212 20.24 14.17 -6.91
CA TRP A 212 19.16 15.07 -6.45
C TRP A 212 18.11 14.26 -5.66
N VAL A 213 18.47 13.71 -4.51
CA VAL A 213 17.57 12.80 -3.74
C VAL A 213 16.27 13.48 -3.34
N TYR A 214 16.29 14.77 -3.05
CA TYR A 214 15.11 15.57 -2.72
C TYR A 214 14.06 15.64 -3.86
N ASN A 215 14.45 15.38 -5.12
CA ASN A 215 13.52 15.37 -6.25
C ASN A 215 12.42 14.33 -6.12
N ALA A 216 12.72 13.17 -5.52
CA ALA A 216 11.73 12.13 -5.28
C ALA A 216 10.57 12.59 -4.38
N ALA A 217 10.83 13.57 -3.51
CA ALA A 217 9.81 14.15 -2.64
C ALA A 217 9.08 15.32 -3.30
N ILE A 218 9.83 16.32 -3.78
CA ILE A 218 9.24 17.59 -4.25
C ILE A 218 8.42 17.41 -5.54
N PHE A 219 8.78 16.48 -6.40
CA PHE A 219 8.10 16.25 -7.67
C PHE A 219 6.61 15.93 -7.50
N PHE A 220 6.24 15.18 -6.45
CA PHE A 220 4.86 14.77 -6.25
C PHE A 220 3.99 15.81 -5.52
N VAL A 221 4.58 16.86 -4.94
CA VAL A 221 3.86 17.92 -4.22
C VAL A 221 2.80 18.62 -5.09
N PRO A 222 3.11 19.14 -6.30
CA PRO A 222 2.09 19.80 -7.13
C PRO A 222 0.96 18.84 -7.54
N TRP A 223 1.25 17.56 -7.72
CA TRP A 223 0.23 16.56 -8.06
C TRP A 223 -0.70 16.26 -6.87
N CYS A 224 -0.19 16.23 -5.64
CA CYS A 224 -1.01 16.13 -4.43
C CYS A 224 -1.90 17.36 -4.24
N ILE A 225 -1.40 18.56 -4.53
CA ILE A 225 -2.18 19.80 -4.50
C ILE A 225 -3.28 19.75 -5.58
N LEU A 226 -2.94 19.31 -6.79
CA LEU A 226 -3.92 19.12 -7.87
C LEU A 226 -5.01 18.11 -7.44
N ALA A 227 -4.64 16.98 -6.83
CA ALA A 227 -5.61 16.01 -6.32
C ALA A 227 -6.58 16.64 -5.30
N ALA A 228 -6.08 17.49 -4.41
CA ALA A 228 -6.91 18.21 -3.46
C ALA A 228 -7.87 19.20 -4.16
N ILE A 229 -7.39 19.95 -5.14
CA ILE A 229 -8.20 20.87 -5.95
C ILE A 229 -9.32 20.11 -6.68
N LEU A 230 -8.97 19.01 -7.37
CA LEU A 230 -9.95 18.16 -8.06
C LEU A 230 -11.01 17.62 -7.09
N ALA A 231 -10.58 17.18 -5.89
CA ALA A 231 -11.50 16.68 -4.87
C ALA A 231 -12.45 17.78 -4.38
N PHE A 232 -11.94 18.97 -4.03
CA PHE A 232 -12.77 20.06 -3.52
C PHE A 232 -13.73 20.64 -4.56
N ILE A 233 -13.41 20.61 -5.85
CA ILE A 233 -14.25 21.16 -6.91
C ILE A 233 -15.30 20.12 -7.38
N TRP A 234 -14.89 18.89 -7.63
CA TRP A 234 -15.70 17.95 -8.40
C TRP A 234 -16.30 16.79 -7.60
N LEU A 235 -15.74 16.45 -6.41
CA LEU A 235 -16.35 15.42 -5.58
C LEU A 235 -17.61 15.93 -4.88
N ARG A 236 -18.49 14.99 -4.55
CA ARG A 236 -19.74 15.21 -3.83
C ARG A 236 -19.75 14.34 -2.58
N ASP A 237 -20.64 14.67 -1.67
CA ASP A 237 -20.85 13.93 -0.43
C ASP A 237 -22.20 13.22 -0.47
N VAL A 238 -22.23 11.95 -0.05
CA VAL A 238 -23.45 11.15 0.08
C VAL A 238 -23.78 11.05 1.57
N PRO A 239 -25.04 11.31 1.99
CA PRO A 239 -25.42 11.17 3.39
C PRO A 239 -25.47 9.70 3.78
N VAL A 240 -24.47 9.23 4.53
CA VAL A 240 -24.40 7.86 5.04
C VAL A 240 -24.55 7.89 6.55
N LYS A 241 -25.50 7.11 7.08
CA LYS A 241 -25.67 6.95 8.53
C LYS A 241 -24.69 5.86 9.02
N ALA A 242 -23.73 6.23 9.86
CA ALA A 242 -22.86 5.28 10.55
C ALA A 242 -23.40 4.95 11.92
N ASN A 243 -23.42 3.66 12.25
CA ASN A 243 -23.62 3.21 13.62
C ASN A 243 -22.37 2.46 14.10
N LEU A 244 -21.52 3.18 14.85
CA LEU A 244 -20.22 2.66 15.31
C LEU A 244 -20.38 1.40 16.18
N LYS A 245 -21.40 1.32 17.05
CA LYS A 245 -21.63 0.13 17.89
C LYS A 245 -21.93 -1.12 17.06
N GLN A 246 -22.66 -0.95 15.95
CA GLN A 246 -22.99 -2.07 15.06
C GLN A 246 -21.78 -2.54 14.24
N GLN A 247 -20.75 -1.72 14.10
CA GLN A 247 -19.54 -2.10 13.38
C GLN A 247 -18.55 -2.92 14.22
N LEU A 248 -18.68 -2.91 15.56
CA LEU A 248 -17.81 -3.69 16.45
C LEU A 248 -18.19 -5.17 16.55
N ASP A 249 -19.37 -5.56 16.10
CA ASP A 249 -19.81 -6.96 16.14
C ASP A 249 -19.07 -7.88 15.17
N ILE A 250 -18.29 -7.30 14.23
CA ILE A 250 -17.40 -8.06 13.35
C ILE A 250 -16.39 -8.92 14.12
N PHE A 251 -15.99 -8.50 15.32
CA PHE A 251 -15.02 -9.24 16.14
C PHE A 251 -15.57 -10.55 16.70
N SER A 252 -16.89 -10.70 16.76
CA SER A 252 -17.55 -11.96 17.15
C SER A 252 -17.60 -12.98 16.00
N ASN A 253 -17.35 -12.54 14.78
CA ASN A 253 -17.37 -13.42 13.61
C ASN A 253 -15.98 -14.05 13.38
N PRO A 254 -15.83 -15.39 13.45
CA PRO A 254 -14.54 -16.04 13.28
C PRO A 254 -13.91 -15.78 11.89
N ASN A 255 -14.74 -15.57 10.86
CA ASN A 255 -14.24 -15.25 9.52
C ASN A 255 -13.49 -13.90 9.47
N THR A 256 -13.78 -12.96 10.37
CA THR A 256 -12.99 -11.73 10.48
C THR A 256 -11.52 -12.04 10.78
N TRP A 257 -11.26 -12.95 11.71
CA TRP A 257 -9.91 -13.33 12.11
C TRP A 257 -9.21 -14.19 11.08
N TYR A 258 -9.90 -15.18 10.52
CA TYR A 258 -9.33 -16.05 9.49
C TYR A 258 -8.97 -15.24 8.23
N MET A 259 -9.86 -14.38 7.77
CA MET A 259 -9.59 -13.53 6.60
C MET A 259 -8.51 -12.48 6.88
N THR A 260 -8.40 -12.00 8.12
CA THR A 260 -7.31 -11.10 8.52
C THR A 260 -5.96 -11.80 8.40
N ILE A 261 -5.82 -13.02 8.90
CA ILE A 261 -4.59 -13.82 8.78
C ILE A 261 -4.25 -14.05 7.30
N LEU A 262 -5.22 -14.47 6.49
CA LEU A 262 -5.02 -14.71 5.06
C LEU A 262 -4.68 -13.41 4.29
N TYR A 263 -5.23 -12.27 4.70
CA TYR A 263 -4.92 -11.01 4.04
C TYR A 263 -3.58 -10.41 4.51
N VAL A 264 -3.15 -10.68 5.74
CA VAL A 264 -1.76 -10.43 6.18
C VAL A 264 -0.78 -11.25 5.33
N MET A 265 -1.08 -12.51 5.04
CA MET A 265 -0.28 -13.32 4.13
C MET A 265 -0.21 -12.67 2.73
N THR A 266 -1.36 -12.37 2.11
CA THR A 266 -1.39 -11.90 0.72
C THR A 266 -0.97 -10.43 0.59
N PHE A 267 -1.61 -9.50 1.30
CA PHE A 267 -1.33 -8.07 1.20
C PHE A 267 -0.23 -7.61 2.16
N GLY A 268 -0.16 -8.18 3.36
CA GLY A 268 0.85 -7.81 4.34
C GLY A 268 2.27 -8.12 3.84
N LEU A 269 2.52 -9.33 3.36
CA LEU A 269 3.81 -9.68 2.76
C LEU A 269 4.06 -8.93 1.45
N PHE A 270 3.04 -8.74 0.60
CA PHE A 270 3.14 -7.93 -0.61
C PHE A 270 3.64 -6.51 -0.31
N SER A 271 2.94 -5.78 0.56
CA SER A 271 3.32 -4.41 0.91
C SER A 271 4.63 -4.36 1.72
N GLY A 272 4.85 -5.35 2.58
CA GLY A 272 6.06 -5.47 3.37
C GLY A 272 7.30 -5.65 2.52
N PHE A 273 7.31 -6.63 1.63
CA PHE A 273 8.44 -6.83 0.71
C PHE A 273 8.59 -5.67 -0.27
N SER A 274 7.50 -5.06 -0.74
CA SER A 274 7.59 -3.85 -1.57
C SER A 274 8.37 -2.72 -0.88
N ALA A 275 8.17 -2.55 0.42
CA ALA A 275 8.81 -1.47 1.18
C ALA A 275 10.32 -1.67 1.36
N VAL A 276 10.77 -2.91 1.49
CA VAL A 276 12.18 -3.23 1.79
C VAL A 276 12.94 -3.75 0.57
N PHE A 277 12.32 -3.96 -0.58
CA PHE A 277 12.90 -4.72 -1.69
C PHE A 277 14.22 -4.12 -2.20
N ALA A 278 14.30 -2.78 -2.35
CA ALA A 278 15.53 -2.11 -2.75
C ALA A 278 16.65 -2.30 -1.72
N LEU A 279 16.36 -2.13 -0.43
CA LEU A 279 17.32 -2.34 0.66
C LEU A 279 17.76 -3.80 0.74
N LEU A 280 16.83 -4.72 0.58
CA LEU A 280 17.12 -6.15 0.62
C LEU A 280 18.09 -6.56 -0.50
N ILE A 281 17.85 -6.11 -1.74
CA ILE A 281 18.77 -6.34 -2.86
C ILE A 281 20.14 -5.73 -2.57
N ASN A 282 20.19 -4.47 -2.14
CA ASN A 282 21.47 -3.80 -1.84
C ASN A 282 22.24 -4.53 -0.74
N ASN A 283 21.56 -4.96 0.33
CA ASN A 283 22.19 -5.63 1.46
C ASN A 283 22.68 -7.06 1.15
N GLN A 284 22.05 -7.77 0.20
CA GLN A 284 22.41 -9.15 -0.13
C GLN A 284 23.36 -9.23 -1.34
N PHE A 285 23.21 -8.33 -2.34
CA PHE A 285 23.86 -8.42 -3.64
C PHE A 285 24.48 -7.10 -4.12
N GLY A 286 24.32 -5.99 -3.37
CA GLY A 286 24.89 -4.68 -3.73
C GLY A 286 26.37 -4.58 -3.41
N ASP A 287 26.94 -3.40 -3.66
CA ASP A 287 28.38 -3.10 -3.49
C ASP A 287 28.85 -3.25 -2.04
N GLN A 288 27.99 -3.00 -1.07
CA GLN A 288 28.30 -3.14 0.36
C GLN A 288 27.93 -4.52 0.94
N SER A 289 27.47 -5.45 0.10
CA SER A 289 27.22 -6.84 0.51
C SER A 289 28.54 -7.64 0.56
N THR A 290 28.49 -8.77 1.25
CA THR A 290 29.64 -9.71 1.29
C THR A 290 30.03 -10.22 -0.10
N LEU A 291 29.09 -10.27 -1.04
CA LEU A 291 29.30 -10.74 -2.42
C LEU A 291 29.81 -9.63 -3.34
N ASN A 292 29.60 -8.38 -3.02
CA ASN A 292 29.99 -7.21 -3.81
C ASN A 292 29.70 -7.35 -5.31
N LEU A 293 28.44 -7.66 -5.67
CA LEU A 293 28.05 -7.88 -7.06
C LEU A 293 27.68 -6.59 -7.81
N GLY A 294 27.68 -5.46 -7.16
CA GLY A 294 27.31 -4.16 -7.75
C GLY A 294 25.83 -4.04 -8.15
N VAL A 295 24.96 -4.88 -7.59
CA VAL A 295 23.53 -4.87 -7.95
C VAL A 295 22.83 -3.71 -7.27
N LYS A 296 22.18 -2.85 -8.05
CA LYS A 296 21.42 -1.70 -7.56
C LYS A 296 19.95 -2.07 -7.34
N GLY A 297 19.54 -2.14 -6.08
CA GLY A 297 18.17 -2.50 -5.71
C GLY A 297 17.10 -1.60 -6.34
N ALA A 298 17.38 -0.31 -6.50
CA ALA A 298 16.47 0.64 -7.14
C ALA A 298 16.12 0.28 -8.60
N THR A 299 16.97 -0.47 -9.29
CA THR A 299 16.71 -0.93 -10.67
C THR A 299 15.59 -1.96 -10.76
N TYR A 300 15.39 -2.75 -9.71
CA TYR A 300 14.47 -3.90 -9.73
C TYR A 300 13.28 -3.76 -8.78
N ALA A 301 13.37 -2.90 -7.75
CA ALA A 301 12.42 -2.86 -6.65
C ALA A 301 10.98 -2.55 -7.09
N PHE A 302 10.79 -1.75 -8.14
CA PHE A 302 9.46 -1.41 -8.66
C PHE A 302 8.73 -2.59 -9.31
N LEU A 303 9.46 -3.59 -9.82
CA LEU A 303 8.89 -4.73 -10.54
C LEU A 303 7.96 -5.57 -9.66
N GLY A 304 8.33 -5.78 -8.41
CA GLY A 304 7.53 -6.56 -7.47
C GLY A 304 6.12 -6.01 -7.28
N PRO A 305 5.95 -4.80 -6.72
CA PRO A 305 4.64 -4.21 -6.55
C PRO A 305 3.91 -3.95 -7.88
N LEU A 306 4.61 -3.74 -9.01
CA LEU A 306 3.99 -3.63 -10.33
C LEU A 306 3.28 -4.93 -10.72
N ILE A 307 4.00 -6.06 -10.67
CA ILE A 307 3.44 -7.39 -11.01
C ILE A 307 2.25 -7.70 -10.12
N GLY A 308 2.40 -7.61 -8.80
CA GLY A 308 1.31 -7.94 -7.88
C GLY A 308 0.09 -7.04 -8.03
N SER A 309 0.29 -5.74 -8.35
CA SER A 309 -0.82 -4.80 -8.58
C SER A 309 -1.57 -5.08 -9.89
N LEU A 310 -0.84 -5.34 -10.98
CA LEU A 310 -1.43 -5.70 -12.28
C LEU A 310 -2.20 -7.01 -12.20
N ILE A 311 -1.63 -8.01 -11.53
CA ILE A 311 -2.30 -9.29 -11.29
C ILE A 311 -3.55 -9.09 -10.44
N ARG A 312 -3.48 -8.36 -9.33
CA ARG A 312 -4.65 -8.07 -8.51
C ARG A 312 -5.79 -7.43 -9.31
N MET A 313 -5.46 -6.50 -10.20
CA MET A 313 -6.44 -5.79 -11.03
C MET A 313 -7.12 -6.72 -12.05
N SER A 314 -6.33 -7.58 -12.71
CA SER A 314 -6.83 -8.43 -13.81
C SER A 314 -7.44 -9.76 -13.33
N TRP A 315 -7.05 -10.25 -12.15
CA TRP A 315 -7.43 -11.59 -11.68
C TRP A 315 -8.85 -11.71 -11.13
N GLY A 316 -9.53 -10.59 -10.92
CA GLY A 316 -10.92 -10.56 -10.44
C GLY A 316 -11.87 -11.43 -11.27
N ILE A 317 -11.70 -11.45 -12.60
CA ILE A 317 -12.51 -12.25 -13.54
C ILE A 317 -12.35 -13.76 -13.27
N PHE A 318 -11.12 -14.21 -12.96
CA PHE A 318 -10.86 -15.61 -12.62
C PHE A 318 -11.41 -15.98 -11.24
N CYS A 319 -11.35 -15.06 -10.28
CA CYS A 319 -11.98 -15.22 -8.98
C CYS A 319 -13.52 -15.32 -9.09
N ASP A 320 -14.14 -14.64 -10.07
CA ASP A 320 -15.57 -14.75 -10.32
C ASP A 320 -15.98 -16.13 -10.83
N ARG A 321 -15.11 -16.82 -11.57
CA ARG A 321 -15.40 -18.14 -12.15
C ARG A 321 -15.08 -19.31 -11.23
N MET A 322 -13.99 -19.22 -10.47
CA MET A 322 -13.45 -20.34 -9.68
C MET A 322 -13.63 -20.17 -8.17
N GLY A 323 -14.09 -19.00 -7.72
CA GLY A 323 -14.16 -18.64 -6.30
C GLY A 323 -12.87 -18.02 -5.77
N GLY A 324 -13.00 -17.12 -4.79
CA GLY A 324 -11.86 -16.44 -4.17
C GLY A 324 -10.99 -17.37 -3.32
N ALA A 325 -11.60 -18.38 -2.68
CA ALA A 325 -10.93 -19.33 -1.79
C ALA A 325 -9.86 -20.16 -2.52
N ILE A 326 -10.14 -20.65 -3.73
CA ILE A 326 -9.19 -21.44 -4.51
C ILE A 326 -7.97 -20.60 -4.88
N TRP A 327 -8.16 -19.35 -5.31
CA TRP A 327 -7.05 -18.47 -5.65
C TRP A 327 -6.25 -18.03 -4.43
N THR A 328 -6.87 -17.87 -3.28
CA THR A 328 -6.18 -17.64 -2.00
C THR A 328 -5.34 -18.85 -1.60
N PHE A 329 -5.85 -20.07 -1.79
CA PHE A 329 -5.10 -21.31 -1.54
C PHE A 329 -3.90 -21.46 -2.49
N ILE A 330 -4.10 -21.27 -3.80
CA ILE A 330 -3.00 -21.29 -4.80
C ILE A 330 -1.93 -20.26 -4.46
N SER A 331 -2.36 -19.06 -4.06
CA SER A 331 -1.44 -18.00 -3.58
C SER A 331 -0.61 -18.47 -2.39
N ALA A 332 -1.24 -19.05 -1.37
CA ALA A 332 -0.56 -19.51 -0.16
C ALA A 332 0.49 -20.60 -0.46
N VAL A 333 0.14 -21.58 -1.31
CA VAL A 333 1.08 -22.63 -1.75
C VAL A 333 2.23 -22.03 -2.57
N GLY A 334 1.92 -21.18 -3.54
CA GLY A 334 2.94 -20.53 -4.38
C GLY A 334 3.90 -19.65 -3.58
N MET A 335 3.37 -18.87 -2.63
CA MET A 335 4.19 -18.05 -1.72
C MET A 335 5.03 -18.94 -0.78
N THR A 336 4.51 -20.08 -0.30
CA THR A 336 5.30 -21.03 0.49
C THR A 336 6.53 -21.52 -0.28
N ILE A 337 6.33 -21.96 -1.52
CA ILE A 337 7.41 -22.50 -2.37
C ILE A 337 8.44 -21.41 -2.68
N THR A 338 7.98 -20.23 -3.10
CA THR A 338 8.87 -19.14 -3.51
C THR A 338 9.66 -18.58 -2.34
N LEU A 339 9.03 -18.36 -1.17
CA LEU A 339 9.72 -17.86 0.02
C LEU A 339 10.68 -18.90 0.61
N GLY A 340 10.32 -20.18 0.57
CA GLY A 340 11.23 -21.27 0.93
C GLY A 340 12.44 -21.36 0.01
N GLY A 341 12.23 -21.21 -1.30
CA GLY A 341 13.32 -21.14 -2.28
C GLY A 341 14.24 -19.93 -2.06
N ILE A 342 13.68 -18.76 -1.73
CA ILE A 342 14.47 -17.56 -1.39
C ILE A 342 15.30 -17.81 -0.12
N ALA A 343 14.72 -18.39 0.91
CA ALA A 343 15.45 -18.72 2.13
C ALA A 343 16.65 -19.63 1.83
N TRP A 344 16.47 -20.64 0.98
CA TRP A 344 17.53 -21.54 0.55
C TRP A 344 18.63 -20.81 -0.23
N VAL A 345 18.30 -19.99 -1.23
CA VAL A 345 19.26 -19.21 -2.03
C VAL A 345 20.07 -18.26 -1.15
N LEU A 346 19.43 -17.61 -0.18
CA LEU A 346 20.11 -16.64 0.71
C LEU A 346 20.94 -17.30 1.82
N THR A 347 20.89 -18.60 2.00
CA THR A 347 21.69 -19.29 3.02
C THR A 347 23.19 -19.25 2.69
N ASN A 348 23.55 -19.50 1.43
CA ASN A 348 24.95 -19.45 0.94
C ASN A 348 25.01 -18.91 -0.49
N PRO A 349 24.71 -17.63 -0.71
CA PRO A 349 24.74 -17.07 -2.06
C PRO A 349 26.21 -16.95 -2.55
N THR A 350 26.47 -17.29 -3.79
CA THR A 350 27.82 -17.37 -4.36
C THR A 350 28.07 -16.39 -5.50
N GLY A 351 27.03 -15.86 -6.17
CA GLY A 351 27.26 -14.99 -7.30
C GLY A 351 26.00 -14.50 -8.03
N LYS A 352 26.18 -14.03 -9.27
CA LYS A 352 25.09 -13.46 -10.09
C LYS A 352 23.95 -14.44 -10.38
N THR A 353 24.26 -15.74 -10.46
CA THR A 353 23.22 -16.77 -10.68
C THR A 353 22.23 -16.79 -9.52
N ASP A 354 22.73 -16.71 -8.28
CA ASP A 354 21.87 -16.69 -7.10
C ASP A 354 21.04 -15.42 -7.01
N PHE A 355 21.61 -14.27 -7.45
CA PHE A 355 20.81 -13.04 -7.60
C PHE A 355 19.68 -13.23 -8.61
N ASN A 356 19.93 -13.84 -9.77
CA ASN A 356 18.89 -14.05 -10.78
C ASN A 356 17.79 -15.00 -10.27
N ILE A 357 18.16 -16.07 -9.57
CA ILE A 357 17.21 -16.99 -8.93
C ILE A 357 16.40 -16.27 -7.84
N PHE A 358 17.07 -15.52 -6.97
CA PHE A 358 16.43 -14.71 -5.94
C PHE A 358 15.42 -13.73 -6.55
N LEU A 359 15.82 -12.98 -7.59
CA LEU A 359 14.94 -12.03 -8.27
C LEU A 359 13.73 -12.74 -8.89
N GLY A 360 13.95 -13.84 -9.59
CA GLY A 360 12.88 -14.65 -10.20
C GLY A 360 11.87 -15.15 -9.16
N LEU A 361 12.35 -15.69 -8.04
CA LEU A 361 11.51 -16.16 -6.93
C LEU A 361 10.77 -15.02 -6.25
N MET A 362 11.42 -13.86 -6.06
CA MET A 362 10.74 -12.67 -5.50
C MET A 362 9.62 -12.18 -6.42
N LEU A 363 9.85 -12.10 -7.74
CA LEU A 363 8.81 -11.70 -8.69
C LEU A 363 7.66 -12.72 -8.75
N ALA A 364 7.97 -14.01 -8.65
CA ALA A 364 6.96 -15.08 -8.54
C ALA A 364 6.17 -14.95 -7.23
N MET A 365 6.81 -14.64 -6.10
CA MET A 365 6.12 -14.35 -4.83
C MET A 365 5.15 -13.20 -4.99
N PHE A 366 5.55 -12.09 -5.64
CA PHE A 366 4.67 -10.96 -5.90
C PHE A 366 3.49 -11.33 -6.81
N LEU A 367 3.71 -12.17 -7.82
CA LEU A 367 2.65 -12.69 -8.68
C LEU A 367 1.64 -13.51 -7.88
N PHE A 368 2.09 -14.47 -7.06
CA PHE A 368 1.20 -15.26 -6.22
C PHE A 368 0.47 -14.40 -5.19
N SER A 369 1.13 -13.40 -4.59
CA SER A 369 0.48 -12.45 -3.69
C SER A 369 -0.63 -11.66 -4.38
N GLY A 370 -0.45 -11.30 -5.66
CA GLY A 370 -1.47 -10.67 -6.49
C GLY A 370 -2.73 -11.53 -6.66
N PHE A 371 -2.57 -12.84 -6.93
CA PHE A 371 -3.68 -13.80 -6.96
C PHE A 371 -4.44 -13.81 -5.63
N GLY A 372 -3.71 -13.93 -4.54
CA GLY A 372 -4.29 -13.95 -3.21
C GLY A 372 -4.98 -12.65 -2.83
N ASN A 373 -4.41 -11.51 -3.21
CA ASN A 373 -5.03 -10.21 -3.00
C ASN A 373 -6.39 -10.08 -3.72
N ALA A 374 -6.50 -10.57 -4.95
CA ALA A 374 -7.77 -10.63 -5.68
C ALA A 374 -8.73 -11.62 -5.01
N GLY A 375 -8.24 -12.83 -4.69
CA GLY A 375 -9.02 -13.91 -4.09
C GLY A 375 -9.63 -13.54 -2.74
N THR A 376 -8.83 -13.05 -1.79
CA THR A 376 -9.29 -12.68 -0.44
C THR A 376 -10.30 -11.53 -0.47
N PHE A 377 -10.08 -10.49 -1.29
CA PHE A 377 -11.01 -9.38 -1.41
C PHE A 377 -12.35 -9.79 -2.04
N LYS A 378 -12.33 -10.74 -2.99
CA LYS A 378 -13.56 -11.30 -3.57
C LYS A 378 -14.31 -12.16 -2.59
N GLN A 379 -13.60 -12.95 -1.78
CA GLN A 379 -14.18 -13.90 -0.84
C GLN A 379 -14.86 -13.23 0.36
N MET A 380 -14.26 -12.18 0.93
CA MET A 380 -14.77 -11.53 2.16
C MET A 380 -16.27 -11.18 2.11
N PRO A 381 -16.79 -10.46 1.09
CA PRO A 381 -18.21 -10.12 1.05
C PRO A 381 -19.14 -11.33 0.80
N MET A 382 -18.61 -12.47 0.33
CA MET A 382 -19.41 -13.68 0.09
C MET A 382 -19.65 -14.49 1.36
N ILE A 383 -18.65 -14.53 2.25
CA ILE A 383 -18.70 -15.34 3.49
C ILE A 383 -19.16 -14.56 4.71
N MET A 384 -19.26 -13.24 4.59
CA MET A 384 -19.68 -12.36 5.67
C MET A 384 -21.14 -11.91 5.49
N PRO A 385 -21.91 -11.73 6.60
CA PRO A 385 -23.16 -11.02 6.53
C PRO A 385 -22.98 -9.64 5.89
N ALA A 386 -23.88 -9.24 4.99
CA ALA A 386 -23.76 -8.00 4.21
C ALA A 386 -23.51 -6.74 5.08
N ARG A 387 -24.07 -6.71 6.29
CA ARG A 387 -23.87 -5.64 7.27
C ARG A 387 -22.45 -5.59 7.83
N GLN A 388 -21.80 -6.75 8.04
CA GLN A 388 -20.46 -6.87 8.63
C GLN A 388 -19.36 -6.77 7.59
N ALA A 389 -19.64 -7.08 6.32
CA ALA A 389 -18.62 -7.19 5.27
C ALA A 389 -17.74 -5.95 5.14
N GLY A 390 -18.32 -4.75 5.16
CA GLY A 390 -17.56 -3.49 5.04
C GLY A 390 -16.60 -3.26 6.23
N GLY A 391 -17.08 -3.49 7.44
CA GLY A 391 -16.26 -3.36 8.65
C GLY A 391 -15.13 -4.40 8.71
N ALA A 392 -15.44 -5.66 8.37
CA ALA A 392 -14.44 -6.73 8.33
C ALA A 392 -13.36 -6.47 7.29
N ILE A 393 -13.72 -6.01 6.08
CA ILE A 393 -12.76 -5.61 5.03
C ILE A 393 -11.87 -4.45 5.54
N GLY A 394 -12.47 -3.44 6.19
CA GLY A 394 -11.74 -2.29 6.74
C GLY A 394 -10.72 -2.71 7.80
N PHE A 395 -11.14 -3.52 8.78
CA PHE A 395 -10.26 -4.05 9.83
C PHE A 395 -9.15 -4.93 9.26
N THR A 396 -9.51 -5.89 8.41
CA THR A 396 -8.56 -6.79 7.75
C THR A 396 -7.50 -6.01 6.95
N ALA A 397 -7.93 -4.98 6.21
CA ALA A 397 -7.03 -4.11 5.47
C ALA A 397 -6.14 -3.27 6.39
N ALA A 398 -6.62 -2.85 7.55
CA ALA A 398 -5.81 -2.12 8.53
C ALA A 398 -4.68 -2.98 9.10
N ILE A 399 -5.01 -4.19 9.56
CA ILE A 399 -4.01 -5.13 10.11
C ILE A 399 -2.98 -5.53 9.04
N ALA A 400 -3.43 -5.86 7.83
CA ALA A 400 -2.51 -6.24 6.75
C ALA A 400 -1.59 -5.08 6.30
N SER A 401 -1.98 -3.82 6.48
CA SER A 401 -1.11 -2.69 6.16
C SER A 401 0.04 -2.48 7.15
N LEU A 402 0.06 -3.21 8.27
CA LEU A 402 1.23 -3.32 9.14
C LEU A 402 2.37 -4.13 8.48
N GLY A 403 2.14 -4.75 7.31
CA GLY A 403 3.14 -5.55 6.59
C GLY A 403 4.51 -4.90 6.48
N PRO A 404 4.65 -3.66 5.97
CA PRO A 404 5.95 -2.96 5.92
C PRO A 404 6.61 -2.84 7.29
N PHE A 405 5.84 -2.59 8.35
CA PHE A 405 6.35 -2.51 9.71
C PHE A 405 6.88 -3.88 10.18
N LEU A 406 6.08 -4.92 10.06
CA LEU A 406 6.45 -6.27 10.51
C LEU A 406 7.67 -6.81 9.75
N VAL A 407 7.69 -6.67 8.43
CA VAL A 407 8.79 -7.13 7.57
C VAL A 407 10.06 -6.32 7.83
N GLY A 408 9.97 -4.99 7.90
CA GLY A 408 11.13 -4.13 8.11
C GLY A 408 11.76 -4.33 9.49
N VAL A 409 10.94 -4.38 10.55
CA VAL A 409 11.44 -4.64 11.92
C VAL A 409 12.05 -6.04 12.03
N ALA A 410 11.45 -7.05 11.44
CA ALA A 410 12.01 -8.40 11.46
C ALA A 410 13.37 -8.44 10.75
N LEU A 411 13.52 -7.83 9.57
CA LEU A 411 14.79 -7.79 8.82
C LEU A 411 15.84 -6.86 9.46
N SER A 412 15.44 -5.97 10.35
CA SER A 412 16.38 -5.20 11.16
C SER A 412 17.05 -6.01 12.27
N ALA A 413 16.38 -7.08 12.73
CA ALA A 413 16.77 -7.86 13.90
C ALA A 413 17.30 -9.27 13.58
N ILE A 414 16.81 -9.90 12.49
CA ILE A 414 17.15 -11.27 12.13
C ILE A 414 17.71 -11.36 10.71
N SER A 415 18.45 -12.43 10.43
CA SER A 415 19.03 -12.65 9.10
C SER A 415 17.95 -12.93 8.05
N ALA A 416 18.17 -12.50 6.81
CA ALA A 416 17.22 -12.67 5.72
C ALA A 416 16.84 -14.15 5.49
N PRO A 417 17.76 -15.14 5.44
CA PRO A 417 17.36 -16.55 5.26
C PRO A 417 16.38 -17.04 6.32
N VAL A 418 16.63 -16.73 7.59
CA VAL A 418 15.77 -17.13 8.72
C VAL A 418 14.41 -16.46 8.61
N PHE A 419 14.38 -15.17 8.27
CA PHE A 419 13.13 -14.43 8.08
C PHE A 419 12.28 -15.02 6.93
N PHE A 420 12.90 -15.29 5.77
CA PHE A 420 12.19 -15.88 4.64
C PHE A 420 11.68 -17.31 4.93
N ALA A 421 12.44 -18.13 5.68
CA ALA A 421 11.99 -19.45 6.16
C ALA A 421 10.76 -19.31 7.07
N GLY A 422 10.78 -18.36 8.00
CA GLY A 422 9.63 -18.04 8.85
C GLY A 422 8.39 -17.63 8.06
N CYS A 423 8.56 -16.77 7.04
CA CYS A 423 7.48 -16.39 6.13
C CYS A 423 6.94 -17.57 5.32
N ALA A 424 7.80 -18.49 4.87
CA ALA A 424 7.37 -19.70 4.16
C ALA A 424 6.52 -20.59 5.07
N ILE A 425 6.94 -20.80 6.32
CA ILE A 425 6.16 -21.55 7.32
C ILE A 425 4.81 -20.89 7.57
N PHE A 426 4.78 -19.56 7.74
CA PHE A 426 3.54 -18.81 7.91
C PHE A 426 2.59 -19.01 6.72
N CYS A 427 3.09 -18.92 5.47
CA CYS A 427 2.29 -19.16 4.27
C CYS A 427 1.80 -20.61 4.18
N ALA A 428 2.61 -21.60 4.60
CA ALA A 428 2.19 -23.00 4.66
C ALA A 428 1.04 -23.21 5.67
N LEU A 429 1.11 -22.60 6.85
CA LEU A 429 0.01 -22.61 7.82
C LEU A 429 -1.25 -21.94 7.28
N CYS A 430 -1.09 -20.81 6.58
CA CYS A 430 -2.20 -20.12 5.89
C CYS A 430 -2.82 -21.01 4.79
N SER A 431 -2.01 -21.80 4.06
CA SER A 431 -2.54 -22.73 3.04
C SER A 431 -3.42 -23.81 3.69
N VAL A 432 -3.00 -24.38 4.82
CA VAL A 432 -3.78 -25.35 5.60
C VAL A 432 -5.08 -24.71 6.10
N LEU A 433 -4.99 -23.51 6.69
CA LEU A 433 -6.17 -22.77 7.17
C LEU A 433 -7.16 -22.53 6.02
N CYS A 434 -6.68 -22.02 4.89
CA CYS A 434 -7.52 -21.72 3.73
C CYS A 434 -8.16 -22.98 3.16
N TRP A 435 -7.42 -24.08 3.06
CA TRP A 435 -7.93 -25.34 2.59
C TRP A 435 -9.04 -25.89 3.48
N ILE A 436 -8.81 -25.96 4.78
CA ILE A 436 -9.75 -26.54 5.74
C ILE A 436 -11.03 -25.71 5.84
N MET A 437 -10.91 -24.38 5.91
CA MET A 437 -12.05 -23.51 6.21
C MET A 437 -12.83 -23.09 4.98
N TYR A 438 -12.17 -23.01 3.78
CA TYR A 438 -12.76 -22.34 2.63
C TYR A 438 -12.66 -23.09 1.29
N ALA A 439 -11.51 -23.70 0.96
CA ALA A 439 -11.24 -24.16 -0.39
C ALA A 439 -11.62 -25.61 -0.68
N ARG A 440 -11.64 -26.48 0.34
CA ARG A 440 -11.98 -27.90 0.14
C ARG A 440 -13.47 -28.08 -0.13
N LYS A 441 -13.83 -29.20 -0.76
CA LYS A 441 -15.22 -29.64 -0.90
C LYS A 441 -15.85 -29.81 0.49
N ASN A 442 -17.02 -29.26 0.73
CA ASN A 442 -17.70 -29.25 2.03
C ASN A 442 -16.94 -28.50 3.13
N ALA A 443 -16.24 -27.42 2.79
CA ALA A 443 -15.65 -26.51 3.77
C ALA A 443 -16.74 -25.84 4.64
N PRO A 444 -16.45 -25.47 5.91
CA PRO A 444 -17.40 -24.77 6.78
C PRO A 444 -17.93 -23.45 6.19
N PHE A 445 -17.10 -22.74 5.42
CA PHE A 445 -17.42 -21.46 4.80
C PHE A 445 -16.95 -21.47 3.33
N PRO A 446 -17.63 -22.19 2.42
CA PRO A 446 -17.20 -22.24 1.02
C PRO A 446 -17.27 -20.84 0.39
N GLY A 447 -16.22 -20.42 -0.36
CA GLY A 447 -16.10 -19.08 -0.93
C GLY A 447 -15.51 -19.04 -2.33
#